data_f6ce79e74fa69348598759ecdbc5eaff
#
_entry.id   f6ce79e74fa69348598759ecdbc5eaff
#
_cell.length_a   1.000
_cell.length_b   1.000
_cell.length_c   1.000
_cell.angle_alpha   90.00
_cell.angle_beta   90.00
_cell.angle_gamma   90.00
#
_symmetry.space_group_name_H-M   'P 1'
#
loop_
_entity.id
_entity.type
_entity.pdbx_description
1 polymer ?
#
loop_
_entity_poly.entity_id
_entity_poly.type
_entity_poly.pdbx_seq_one_letter_code
_entity_poly.pdbx_strand_id
1 'polypeptide(L)'
;TYYNGVLHTAPYEIGAFHYTGARVWTDKPASGAMRGHGAVNSRCAVETGIDDLAEQLGVDPIDFRLANLLPPHSATITGFRVTSIGMRECLERVKEESGWDEKFRKMPLGKGIGIGCGFFISGSGLPIHWDPNKFPHATVHLKIDMDGGVTVHTGAADIGQGSDTVVAQSVAEVLGLPLDMIRVRSRESDTSPVDLGSYSS
;
A
#
# COMPACT_ATOMS: atom_id res chain seq x y z
N THR A 1 -3.31 10.54 11.43
CA THR A 1 -1.93 11.01 11.73
C THR A 1 -0.95 9.85 11.92
N TYR A 2 -1.30 8.78 12.66
CA TYR A 2 -0.38 7.68 12.95
C TYR A 2 0.24 7.06 11.67
N TYR A 3 -0.59 6.61 10.73
CA TYR A 3 -0.09 6.00 9.49
C TYR A 3 0.76 6.94 8.64
N ASN A 4 0.46 8.24 8.66
CA ASN A 4 1.31 9.23 8.00
C ASN A 4 2.72 9.21 8.60
N GLY A 5 2.82 9.19 9.93
CA GLY A 5 4.11 9.18 10.62
C GLY A 5 4.90 7.89 10.38
N VAL A 6 4.29 6.73 10.64
CA VAL A 6 5.02 5.46 10.60
C VAL A 6 5.44 5.03 9.18
N LEU A 7 4.70 5.44 8.16
CA LEU A 7 5.01 5.13 6.76
C LEU A 7 5.86 6.20 6.07
N HIS A 8 6.16 7.28 6.79
CA HIS A 8 6.89 8.41 6.24
C HIS A 8 8.31 8.04 5.82
N THR A 9 8.98 7.19 6.59
CA THR A 9 10.39 6.84 6.40
C THR A 9 10.63 5.79 5.32
N ALA A 10 9.66 4.92 5.04
CA ALA A 10 9.82 3.93 3.99
C ALA A 10 9.73 4.56 2.59
N PRO A 11 10.50 4.11 1.59
CA PRO A 11 11.43 2.98 1.58
C PRO A 11 12.89 3.32 1.89
N TYR A 12 13.16 4.41 2.57
CA TYR A 12 14.51 4.93 2.77
C TYR A 12 15.13 4.53 4.11
N GLU A 13 16.44 4.39 4.12
CA GLU A 13 17.23 4.23 5.33
C GLU A 13 17.43 5.60 5.99
N ILE A 14 16.85 5.77 7.17
CA ILE A 14 16.84 7.03 7.93
C ILE A 14 17.39 6.75 9.32
N GLY A 15 18.48 7.43 9.69
CA GLY A 15 19.16 7.23 10.98
C GLY A 15 18.45 7.87 12.18
N ALA A 16 17.66 8.93 11.96
CA ALA A 16 16.90 9.61 13.01
C ALA A 16 15.58 10.15 12.45
N PHE A 17 14.52 10.03 13.22
CA PHE A 17 13.20 10.45 12.79
C PHE A 17 12.40 11.06 13.94
N HIS A 18 11.88 12.25 13.72
CA HIS A 18 10.92 12.89 14.62
C HIS A 18 9.67 13.27 13.84
N TYR A 19 8.52 12.87 14.33
CA TYR A 19 7.23 13.18 13.70
C TYR A 19 6.26 13.77 14.70
N THR A 20 5.70 14.91 14.36
CA THR A 20 4.60 15.55 15.10
C THR A 20 3.40 15.69 14.18
N GLY A 21 2.29 15.09 14.56
CA GLY A 21 1.05 15.14 13.81
C GLY A 21 -0.11 15.66 14.65
N ALA A 22 -0.78 16.67 14.19
CA ALA A 22 -1.96 17.23 14.84
C ALA A 22 -3.22 17.00 13.97
N ARG A 23 -4.32 16.66 14.64
CA ARG A 23 -5.65 16.66 14.04
C ARG A 23 -6.39 17.90 14.52
N VAL A 24 -6.82 18.72 13.58
CA VAL A 24 -7.51 19.95 13.88
C VAL A 24 -8.93 19.95 13.29
N TRP A 25 -9.85 20.62 13.95
CA TRP A 25 -11.19 20.86 13.42
C TRP A 25 -11.13 22.01 12.40
N THR A 26 -11.84 21.85 11.31
CA THR A 26 -11.93 22.85 10.24
C THR A 26 -13.34 22.89 9.67
N ASP A 27 -13.69 23.97 8.96
CA ASP A 27 -14.94 24.09 8.22
C ASP A 27 -14.92 23.32 6.87
N LYS A 28 -13.83 22.61 6.58
CA LYS A 28 -13.70 21.77 5.38
C LYS A 28 -14.27 20.38 5.64
N PRO A 29 -14.65 19.63 4.60
CA PRO A 29 -15.00 18.21 4.74
C PRO A 29 -13.92 17.46 5.51
N ALA A 30 -14.33 16.53 6.38
CA ALA A 30 -13.41 15.74 7.19
C ALA A 30 -12.47 14.94 6.29
N SER A 31 -11.17 15.05 6.56
CA SER A 31 -10.20 14.16 5.93
C SER A 31 -10.24 12.79 6.57
N GLY A 32 -10.23 11.75 5.76
CA GLY A 32 -10.25 10.36 6.20
C GLY A 32 -9.28 9.49 5.41
N ALA A 33 -9.29 8.21 5.75
CA ALA A 33 -8.57 7.22 4.98
C ALA A 33 -9.21 7.09 3.61
N MET A 34 -8.39 7.26 2.60
CA MET A 34 -8.68 6.89 1.24
C MET A 34 -7.62 5.87 0.81
N ARG A 35 -7.77 5.25 -0.31
CA ARG A 35 -6.82 4.24 -0.83
C ARG A 35 -5.36 4.65 -0.57
N GLY A 36 -4.59 3.81 0.17
CA GLY A 36 -3.25 4.13 0.63
C GLY A 36 -3.16 4.66 2.07
N HIS A 37 -4.25 4.76 2.82
CA HIS A 37 -4.40 5.00 4.27
C HIS A 37 -3.31 5.88 4.91
N GLY A 38 -3.16 7.11 4.43
CA GLY A 38 -2.19 8.08 4.98
C GLY A 38 -0.79 8.01 4.37
N ALA A 39 -0.38 6.91 3.75
CA ALA A 39 0.89 6.83 3.06
C ALA A 39 0.96 7.81 1.88
N VAL A 40 -0.12 7.93 1.12
CA VAL A 40 -0.19 8.83 -0.04
C VAL A 40 0.08 10.27 0.37
N ASN A 41 -0.54 10.75 1.45
CA ASN A 41 -0.36 12.13 1.91
C ASN A 41 1.09 12.39 2.36
N SER A 42 1.70 11.42 3.07
CA SER A 42 3.08 11.57 3.52
C SER A 42 4.08 11.52 2.37
N ARG A 43 3.80 10.75 1.32
CA ARG A 43 4.70 10.64 0.18
C ARG A 43 4.93 11.95 -0.53
N CYS A 44 3.90 12.74 -0.77
CA CYS A 44 4.07 14.04 -1.41
C CYS A 44 5.11 14.90 -0.68
N ALA A 45 4.98 15.01 0.64
CA ALA A 45 5.92 15.82 1.43
C ALA A 45 7.34 15.24 1.47
N VAL A 46 7.47 13.91 1.64
CA VAL A 46 8.79 13.26 1.69
C VAL A 46 9.50 13.33 0.35
N GLU A 47 8.81 12.97 -0.73
CA GLU A 47 9.44 12.91 -2.05
C GLU A 47 9.85 14.31 -2.55
N THR A 48 9.04 15.33 -2.26
CA THR A 48 9.42 16.73 -2.53
C THR A 48 10.63 17.14 -1.71
N GLY A 49 10.66 16.80 -0.41
CA GLY A 49 11.81 17.08 0.45
C GLY A 49 13.10 16.36 0.01
N ILE A 50 12.96 15.15 -0.53
CA ILE A 50 14.09 14.40 -1.12
C ILE A 50 14.60 15.10 -2.38
N ASP A 51 13.71 15.60 -3.22
CA ASP A 51 14.11 16.35 -4.41
C ASP A 51 14.84 17.65 -4.04
N ASP A 52 14.33 18.37 -3.04
CA ASP A 52 14.98 19.58 -2.52
C ASP A 52 16.38 19.30 -1.95
N LEU A 53 16.53 18.20 -1.21
CA LEU A 53 17.83 17.75 -0.70
C LEU A 53 18.80 17.37 -1.82
N ALA A 54 18.34 16.61 -2.79
CA ALA A 54 19.14 16.23 -3.95
C ALA A 54 19.62 17.46 -4.73
N GLU A 55 18.73 18.45 -4.90
CA GLU A 55 19.07 19.70 -5.55
C GLU A 55 20.13 20.51 -4.78
N GLN A 56 19.96 20.65 -3.47
CA GLN A 56 20.93 21.36 -2.62
C GLN A 56 22.31 20.70 -2.60
N LEU A 57 22.35 19.37 -2.72
CA LEU A 57 23.58 18.59 -2.79
C LEU A 57 24.17 18.51 -4.21
N GLY A 58 23.46 18.98 -5.22
CA GLY A 58 23.88 18.87 -6.62
C GLY A 58 23.89 17.44 -7.16
N VAL A 59 23.10 16.54 -6.56
CA VAL A 59 23.00 15.12 -6.93
C VAL A 59 21.73 14.89 -7.75
N ASP A 60 21.77 13.91 -8.64
CA ASP A 60 20.57 13.47 -9.36
C ASP A 60 19.53 12.88 -8.39
N PRO A 61 18.24 13.26 -8.48
CA PRO A 61 17.22 12.77 -7.56
C PRO A 61 17.02 11.25 -7.56
N ILE A 62 17.21 10.58 -8.69
CA ILE A 62 17.16 9.11 -8.76
C ILE A 62 18.38 8.50 -8.06
N ASP A 63 19.58 9.02 -8.35
CA ASP A 63 20.81 8.53 -7.74
C ASP A 63 20.81 8.76 -6.22
N PHE A 64 20.27 9.91 -5.76
CA PHE A 64 20.06 10.17 -4.33
C PHE A 64 19.14 9.14 -3.68
N ARG A 65 18.02 8.79 -4.33
CA ARG A 65 17.11 7.75 -3.85
C ARG A 65 17.78 6.38 -3.82
N LEU A 66 18.48 5.99 -4.88
CA LEU A 66 19.19 4.72 -4.98
C LEU A 66 20.25 4.54 -3.89
N ALA A 67 20.93 5.63 -3.51
CA ALA A 67 21.94 5.62 -2.45
C ALA A 67 21.33 5.45 -1.05
N ASN A 68 20.06 5.81 -0.86
CA ASN A 68 19.40 5.83 0.44
C ASN A 68 18.26 4.79 0.58
N LEU A 69 18.15 3.82 -0.32
CA LEU A 69 17.14 2.77 -0.20
C LEU A 69 17.47 1.80 0.93
N LEU A 70 16.42 1.40 1.65
CA LEU A 70 16.50 0.27 2.57
C LEU A 70 16.93 -1.01 1.83
N PRO A 71 17.87 -1.78 2.38
CA PRO A 71 18.20 -3.08 1.83
C PRO A 71 17.09 -4.12 2.11
N PRO A 72 16.99 -5.19 1.33
CA PRO A 72 16.14 -6.33 1.66
C PRO A 72 16.55 -6.94 3.01
N HIS A 73 15.62 -7.62 3.67
CA HIS A 73 15.79 -8.23 5.00
C HIS A 73 16.19 -7.24 6.10
N SER A 74 15.71 -6.00 6.01
CA SER A 74 15.93 -4.92 6.97
C SER A 74 14.64 -4.53 7.71
N ALA A 75 14.71 -3.45 8.45
CA ALA A 75 13.54 -2.83 9.06
C ALA A 75 13.62 -1.30 8.92
N THR A 76 12.45 -0.67 8.77
CA THR A 76 12.37 0.79 8.88
C THR A 76 12.68 1.25 10.30
N ILE A 77 13.08 2.50 10.48
CA ILE A 77 13.26 3.10 11.81
C ILE A 77 11.97 3.05 12.66
N THR A 78 10.82 2.94 12.03
CA THR A 78 9.50 2.80 12.66
C THR A 78 9.11 1.35 12.97
N GLY A 79 10.00 0.38 12.71
CA GLY A 79 9.86 -1.02 13.10
C GLY A 79 9.16 -1.93 12.08
N PHE A 80 8.90 -1.50 10.86
CA PHE A 80 8.36 -2.38 9.83
C PHE A 80 9.47 -3.25 9.22
N ARG A 81 9.21 -4.55 9.17
CA ARG A 81 10.11 -5.51 8.51
C ARG A 81 9.96 -5.43 7.01
N VAL A 82 11.07 -5.31 6.33
CA VAL A 82 11.19 -5.33 4.87
C VAL A 82 11.84 -6.65 4.48
N THR A 83 11.05 -7.61 4.02
CA THR A 83 11.55 -8.94 3.63
C THR A 83 12.13 -8.94 2.22
N SER A 84 11.47 -8.22 1.31
CA SER A 84 11.93 -8.02 -0.07
C SER A 84 11.61 -6.59 -0.51
N ILE A 85 12.43 -6.04 -1.39
CA ILE A 85 12.22 -4.72 -1.96
C ILE A 85 12.81 -4.66 -3.38
N GLY A 86 11.94 -4.46 -4.38
CA GLY A 86 12.33 -4.30 -5.79
C GLY A 86 12.46 -2.82 -6.23
N MET A 87 12.51 -1.88 -5.28
CA MET A 87 12.50 -0.45 -5.59
C MET A 87 13.73 -0.01 -6.38
N ARG A 88 14.89 -0.62 -6.13
CA ARG A 88 16.12 -0.34 -6.89
C ARG A 88 15.93 -0.63 -8.37
N GLU A 89 15.50 -1.83 -8.69
CA GLU A 89 15.22 -2.25 -10.07
C GLU A 89 14.16 -1.38 -10.74
N CYS A 90 13.12 -1.00 -9.99
CA CYS A 90 12.10 -0.07 -10.49
C CYS A 90 12.68 1.30 -10.85
N LEU A 91 13.52 1.87 -9.98
CA LEU A 91 14.16 3.17 -10.22
C LEU A 91 15.12 3.13 -11.40
N GLU A 92 15.97 2.11 -11.47
CA GLU A 92 16.94 1.92 -12.56
C GLU A 92 16.19 1.76 -13.89
N ARG A 93 15.15 0.95 -13.92
CA ARG A 93 14.35 0.72 -15.13
C ARG A 93 13.57 1.97 -15.56
N VAL A 94 12.96 2.68 -14.64
CA VAL A 94 12.26 3.94 -14.94
C VAL A 94 13.24 5.00 -15.43
N LYS A 95 14.46 5.09 -14.86
CA LYS A 95 15.51 5.99 -15.33
C LYS A 95 15.83 5.74 -16.80
N GLU A 96 16.03 4.48 -17.17
CA GLU A 96 16.34 4.06 -18.54
C GLU A 96 15.14 4.28 -19.49
N GLU A 97 14.00 3.68 -19.18
CA GLU A 97 12.83 3.68 -20.09
C GLU A 97 12.21 5.07 -20.30
N SER A 98 12.33 5.95 -19.32
CA SER A 98 11.85 7.33 -19.45
C SER A 98 12.78 8.22 -20.29
N GLY A 99 14.01 7.83 -20.51
CA GLY A 99 15.07 8.68 -21.06
C GLY A 99 15.39 9.83 -20.08
N TRP A 100 15.53 9.51 -18.80
CA TRP A 100 15.72 10.48 -17.73
C TRP A 100 16.92 11.40 -17.97
N ASP A 101 18.06 10.84 -18.28
CA ASP A 101 19.31 11.57 -18.44
C ASP A 101 19.30 12.60 -19.57
N GLU A 102 18.48 12.36 -20.61
CA GLU A 102 18.28 13.30 -21.72
C GLU A 102 17.21 14.35 -21.40
N LYS A 103 16.30 14.09 -20.46
CA LYS A 103 15.14 14.94 -20.18
C LYS A 103 15.25 15.75 -18.90
N PHE A 104 15.83 15.20 -17.85
CA PHE A 104 15.90 15.87 -16.55
C PHE A 104 16.68 17.17 -16.67
N ARG A 105 16.05 18.28 -16.27
CA ARG A 105 16.57 19.66 -16.39
C ARG A 105 16.89 20.15 -17.81
N LYS A 106 16.52 19.38 -18.84
CA LYS A 106 16.78 19.69 -20.26
C LYS A 106 15.50 19.88 -21.07
N MET A 107 14.34 19.78 -20.45
CA MET A 107 13.05 19.91 -21.11
C MET A 107 12.77 21.38 -21.48
N PRO A 108 12.08 21.64 -22.59
CA PRO A 108 11.69 22.99 -22.96
C PRO A 108 10.69 23.59 -21.96
N LEU A 109 10.56 24.91 -21.94
CA LEU A 109 9.63 25.61 -21.08
C LEU A 109 8.20 25.04 -21.18
N GLY A 110 7.58 24.81 -20.06
CA GLY A 110 6.25 24.22 -19.93
C GLY A 110 6.22 22.68 -19.92
N LYS A 111 7.39 22.02 -19.98
CA LYS A 111 7.52 20.57 -19.83
C LYS A 111 8.47 20.25 -18.69
N GLY A 112 8.22 19.13 -18.01
CA GLY A 112 9.06 18.64 -16.94
C GLY A 112 8.99 17.13 -16.81
N ILE A 113 9.96 16.54 -16.15
CA ILE A 113 9.97 15.15 -15.74
C ILE A 113 10.36 15.12 -14.27
N GLY A 114 9.69 14.29 -13.48
CA GLY A 114 9.95 14.12 -12.06
C GLY A 114 9.81 12.66 -11.67
N ILE A 115 10.29 12.32 -10.48
CA ILE A 115 10.24 10.99 -9.92
C ILE A 115 9.70 11.04 -8.49
N GLY A 116 8.98 10.02 -8.08
CA GLY A 116 8.57 9.83 -6.71
C GLY A 116 8.39 8.35 -6.42
N CYS A 117 8.73 7.94 -5.21
CA CYS A 117 8.58 6.56 -4.75
C CYS A 117 7.34 6.42 -3.87
N GLY A 118 6.56 5.35 -4.10
CA GLY A 118 5.46 4.95 -3.24
C GLY A 118 5.81 3.69 -2.45
N PHE A 119 5.37 3.65 -1.21
CA PHE A 119 5.47 2.46 -0.36
C PHE A 119 4.20 2.35 0.48
N PHE A 120 3.70 1.13 0.62
CA PHE A 120 2.60 0.84 1.52
C PHE A 120 2.74 -0.55 2.13
N ILE A 121 2.14 -0.72 3.29
CA ILE A 121 2.03 -2.01 3.96
C ILE A 121 0.71 -2.66 3.59
N SER A 122 0.71 -3.98 3.48
CA SER A 122 -0.49 -4.79 3.24
C SER A 122 -0.97 -5.47 4.50
N GLY A 123 -2.30 -5.56 4.65
CA GLY A 123 -2.94 -6.28 5.72
C GLY A 123 -3.13 -5.51 7.01
N SER A 124 -3.76 -6.16 7.99
CA SER A 124 -4.13 -5.61 9.30
C SER A 124 -3.14 -5.94 10.42
N GLY A 125 -2.00 -6.52 10.10
CA GLY A 125 -0.98 -6.98 11.07
C GLY A 125 -0.16 -5.89 11.73
N LEU A 126 -0.65 -4.65 11.77
CA LEU A 126 0.06 -3.55 12.41
C LEU A 126 -0.06 -3.58 13.93
N PRO A 127 1.01 -3.17 14.66
CA PRO A 127 0.99 -3.10 16.11
C PRO A 127 -0.15 -2.29 16.72
N ILE A 128 -0.70 -1.31 15.99
CA ILE A 128 -1.83 -0.50 16.47
C ILE A 128 -3.15 -1.27 16.51
N HIS A 129 -3.25 -2.37 15.76
CA HIS A 129 -4.39 -3.27 15.79
C HIS A 129 -4.16 -4.45 16.75
N TRP A 130 -3.00 -4.50 17.38
CA TRP A 130 -2.65 -5.49 18.38
C TRP A 130 -3.33 -5.18 19.70
N ASP A 131 -4.54 -5.60 19.81
CA ASP A 131 -5.17 -5.86 21.10
C ASP A 131 -4.97 -7.36 21.36
N PRO A 132 -4.36 -7.78 22.46
CA PRO A 132 -4.20 -9.20 22.77
C PRO A 132 -5.55 -9.96 22.86
N ASN A 133 -6.66 -9.22 22.95
CA ASN A 133 -8.02 -9.77 22.96
C ASN A 133 -8.73 -9.65 21.61
N LYS A 134 -8.11 -9.05 20.60
CA LYS A 134 -8.67 -8.85 19.26
C LYS A 134 -7.69 -9.32 18.21
N PHE A 135 -7.84 -10.57 17.82
CA PHE A 135 -7.01 -11.14 16.77
C PHE A 135 -7.47 -10.61 15.41
N PRO A 136 -6.59 -10.00 14.59
CA PRO A 136 -6.93 -9.69 13.20
C PRO A 136 -7.20 -11.01 12.48
N HIS A 137 -8.43 -11.26 12.08
CA HIS A 137 -8.81 -12.44 11.33
C HIS A 137 -9.92 -12.14 10.34
N ALA A 138 -10.00 -12.94 9.32
CA ALA A 138 -11.12 -13.03 8.41
C ALA A 138 -11.75 -14.42 8.51
N THR A 139 -13.06 -14.47 8.39
CA THR A 139 -13.81 -15.73 8.38
C THR A 139 -14.51 -15.86 7.04
N VAL A 140 -14.56 -17.07 6.53
CA VAL A 140 -15.29 -17.42 5.32
C VAL A 140 -16.21 -18.60 5.60
N HIS A 141 -17.47 -18.50 5.17
CA HIS A 141 -18.41 -19.62 5.20
C HIS A 141 -18.64 -20.13 3.78
N LEU A 142 -18.46 -21.42 3.59
CA LEU A 142 -18.72 -22.09 2.33
C LEU A 142 -19.98 -22.95 2.44
N LYS A 143 -20.85 -22.82 1.47
CA LYS A 143 -22.04 -23.64 1.32
C LYS A 143 -21.99 -24.35 -0.03
N ILE A 144 -22.04 -25.67 -0.02
CA ILE A 144 -22.22 -26.47 -1.23
C ILE A 144 -23.70 -26.51 -1.56
N ASP A 145 -24.06 -26.04 -2.74
CA ASP A 145 -25.42 -25.98 -3.21
C ASP A 145 -25.84 -27.28 -3.91
N MET A 146 -27.15 -27.48 -4.05
CA MET A 146 -27.69 -28.73 -4.62
C MET A 146 -27.36 -28.93 -6.11
N ASP A 147 -26.98 -27.85 -6.80
CA ASP A 147 -26.53 -27.89 -8.19
C ASP A 147 -25.02 -28.21 -8.33
N GLY A 148 -24.34 -28.48 -7.22
CA GLY A 148 -22.89 -28.74 -7.16
C GLY A 148 -22.05 -27.47 -7.14
N GLY A 149 -22.65 -26.29 -7.21
CA GLY A 149 -21.97 -25.02 -7.04
C GLY A 149 -21.64 -24.71 -5.59
N VAL A 150 -20.86 -23.67 -5.37
CA VAL A 150 -20.45 -23.23 -4.03
C VAL A 150 -20.78 -21.77 -3.83
N THR A 151 -21.56 -21.49 -2.78
CA THR A 151 -21.78 -20.13 -2.31
C THR A 151 -20.78 -19.79 -1.19
N VAL A 152 -20.06 -18.68 -1.36
CA VAL A 152 -19.03 -18.20 -0.44
C VAL A 152 -19.53 -16.93 0.24
N HIS A 153 -19.69 -16.98 1.56
CA HIS A 153 -19.98 -15.79 2.36
C HIS A 153 -18.68 -15.28 2.99
N THR A 154 -18.36 -14.02 2.73
CA THR A 154 -17.16 -13.36 3.24
C THR A 154 -17.49 -11.94 3.67
N GLY A 155 -16.79 -11.45 4.69
CA GLY A 155 -16.87 -10.05 5.11
C GLY A 155 -15.89 -9.12 4.36
N ALA A 156 -15.02 -9.67 3.52
CA ALA A 156 -14.10 -8.88 2.69
C ALA A 156 -14.90 -8.07 1.67
N ALA A 157 -14.75 -6.74 1.71
CA ALA A 157 -15.47 -5.85 0.81
C ALA A 157 -14.66 -5.57 -0.45
N ASP A 158 -15.28 -5.79 -1.61
CA ASP A 158 -14.70 -5.36 -2.88
C ASP A 158 -14.94 -3.85 -3.07
N ILE A 159 -13.86 -3.09 -3.12
CA ILE A 159 -13.83 -1.64 -3.33
C ILE A 159 -13.15 -1.27 -4.66
N GLY A 160 -13.11 -2.21 -5.59
CA GLY A 160 -12.49 -2.08 -6.90
C GLY A 160 -11.13 -2.77 -7.02
N GLN A 161 -10.67 -3.49 -5.97
CA GLN A 161 -9.42 -4.24 -5.99
C GLN A 161 -9.58 -5.69 -6.49
N GLY A 162 -10.82 -6.17 -6.68
CA GLY A 162 -11.09 -7.50 -7.20
C GLY A 162 -11.09 -8.60 -6.13
N SER A 163 -11.34 -8.29 -4.86
CA SER A 163 -11.35 -9.30 -3.79
C SER A 163 -12.37 -10.40 -4.01
N ASP A 164 -13.56 -10.08 -4.51
CA ASP A 164 -14.58 -11.10 -4.83
C ASP A 164 -14.06 -12.12 -5.85
N THR A 165 -13.34 -11.64 -6.86
CA THR A 165 -12.73 -12.49 -7.89
C THR A 165 -11.62 -13.36 -7.30
N VAL A 166 -10.74 -12.78 -6.48
CA VAL A 166 -9.64 -13.52 -5.83
C VAL A 166 -10.18 -14.60 -4.88
N VAL A 167 -11.21 -14.29 -4.11
CA VAL A 167 -11.89 -15.26 -3.24
C VAL A 167 -12.49 -16.41 -4.07
N ALA A 168 -13.19 -16.08 -5.16
CA ALA A 168 -13.75 -17.09 -6.05
C ALA A 168 -12.68 -17.99 -6.66
N GLN A 169 -11.57 -17.41 -7.16
CA GLN A 169 -10.44 -18.16 -7.71
C GLN A 169 -9.79 -19.08 -6.67
N SER A 170 -9.59 -18.59 -5.45
CA SER A 170 -9.00 -19.38 -4.38
C SER A 170 -9.86 -20.59 -4.01
N VAL A 171 -11.19 -20.41 -3.95
CA VAL A 171 -12.13 -21.49 -3.67
C VAL A 171 -12.19 -22.49 -4.83
N ALA A 172 -12.24 -22.00 -6.08
CA ALA A 172 -12.26 -22.82 -7.28
C ALA A 172 -11.01 -23.70 -7.35
N GLU A 173 -9.82 -23.16 -7.11
CA GLU A 173 -8.55 -23.87 -7.10
C GLU A 173 -8.50 -24.97 -6.03
N VAL A 174 -8.90 -24.66 -4.80
CA VAL A 174 -8.85 -25.61 -3.69
C VAL A 174 -9.85 -26.74 -3.87
N LEU A 175 -11.04 -26.46 -4.40
CA LEU A 175 -12.10 -27.46 -4.57
C LEU A 175 -12.05 -28.18 -5.93
N GLY A 176 -11.21 -27.75 -6.86
CA GLY A 176 -11.12 -28.29 -8.21
C GLY A 176 -12.39 -28.04 -9.05
N LEU A 177 -13.06 -26.90 -8.82
CA LEU A 177 -14.28 -26.54 -9.50
C LEU A 177 -14.05 -25.45 -10.55
N PRO A 178 -14.86 -25.40 -11.61
CA PRO A 178 -14.88 -24.25 -12.52
C PRO A 178 -15.26 -22.96 -11.80
N LEU A 179 -14.65 -21.84 -12.21
CA LEU A 179 -14.86 -20.54 -11.56
C LEU A 179 -16.32 -20.06 -11.60
N ASP A 180 -17.05 -20.38 -12.65
CA ASP A 180 -18.48 -20.06 -12.84
C ASP A 180 -19.41 -20.82 -11.89
N MET A 181 -18.90 -21.88 -11.23
CA MET A 181 -19.62 -22.59 -10.15
C MET A 181 -19.47 -21.90 -8.79
N ILE A 182 -18.64 -20.87 -8.67
CA ILE A 182 -18.41 -20.17 -7.39
C ILE A 182 -19.18 -18.86 -7.36
N ARG A 183 -19.98 -18.67 -6.32
CA ARG A 183 -20.83 -17.48 -6.09
C ARG A 183 -20.39 -16.78 -4.83
N VAL A 184 -19.78 -15.60 -4.94
CA VAL A 184 -19.33 -14.83 -3.78
C VAL A 184 -20.45 -13.89 -3.30
N ARG A 185 -20.66 -13.87 -1.99
CA ARG A 185 -21.59 -12.99 -1.25
C ARG A 185 -20.80 -12.23 -0.19
N SER A 186 -20.49 -10.98 -0.45
CA SER A 186 -19.56 -10.18 0.35
C SER A 186 -20.17 -8.90 0.95
N ARG A 187 -21.46 -8.60 0.70
CA ARG A 187 -22.03 -7.27 0.99
C ARG A 187 -23.28 -7.28 1.88
N GLU A 188 -23.53 -8.36 2.55
CA GLU A 188 -24.73 -8.55 3.36
C GLU A 188 -24.32 -8.67 4.83
N SER A 189 -24.46 -7.58 5.59
CA SER A 189 -23.97 -7.51 6.97
C SER A 189 -24.66 -8.48 7.95
N ASP A 190 -25.83 -9.00 7.61
CA ASP A 190 -26.58 -9.98 8.38
C ASP A 190 -26.17 -11.44 8.10
N THR A 191 -25.55 -11.69 6.95
CA THR A 191 -25.12 -13.03 6.53
C THR A 191 -23.61 -13.17 6.37
N SER A 192 -22.89 -12.05 6.24
CA SER A 192 -21.43 -12.07 6.11
C SER A 192 -20.75 -12.36 7.45
N PRO A 193 -19.79 -13.27 7.47
CA PRO A 193 -18.99 -13.51 8.68
C PRO A 193 -18.08 -12.33 9.02
N VAL A 194 -17.53 -12.36 10.24
CA VAL A 194 -16.65 -11.29 10.71
C VAL A 194 -15.43 -11.15 9.84
N ASP A 195 -15.16 -9.92 9.43
CA ASP A 195 -13.93 -9.45 8.81
C ASP A 195 -13.58 -8.07 9.39
N LEU A 196 -12.31 -7.77 9.55
CA LEU A 196 -11.88 -6.49 10.10
C LEU A 196 -11.83 -5.36 9.06
N GLY A 197 -12.06 -5.68 7.81
CA GLY A 197 -12.08 -4.75 6.69
C GLY A 197 -10.94 -4.95 5.69
N SER A 198 -11.14 -4.41 4.50
CA SER A 198 -10.19 -4.50 3.38
C SER A 198 -9.05 -3.49 3.56
N TYR A 199 -8.15 -3.75 4.50
CA TYR A 199 -6.98 -2.92 4.75
C TYR A 199 -5.94 -3.14 3.65
N SER A 200 -5.66 -2.10 2.89
CA SER A 200 -4.71 -2.11 1.77
C SER A 200 -5.13 -2.99 0.60
N SER A 201 -6.41 -3.29 0.55
CA SER A 201 -7.03 -4.00 -0.58
C SER A 201 -6.63 -5.44 -0.68
#